data_73db9a85eb7f23f6ab19cbca96824845
#
_entry.id   73db9a85eb7f23f6ab19cbca96824845
#
_cell.length_a   1.000
_cell.length_b   1.000
_cell.length_c   1.000
_cell.angle_alpha   90.00
_cell.angle_beta   90.00
_cell.angle_gamma   90.00
#
_symmetry.space_group_name_H-M   'P 1'
#
loop_
_entity.id
_entity.type
_entity.pdbx_description
1 polymer ?
#
loop_
_entity_poly.entity_id
_entity_poly.type
_entity_poly.pdbx_seq_one_letter_code
_entity_poly.pdbx_strand_id
1 'polypeptide(L)'
;EWVAVMFVCVAIDAFKCIPFAYLRYQRRPIKFATLQLVNILLNITLNLLYLIVLPALRLNPFGLYDDHFTLDVGMVFYINLVCTAVVLLCFKRELTGFRYRFDTALWRRMLRYAWPLLLLGIAGILNQTLDKIIFPYLYAGSDAKAQLGIYGAATKIAMIMAMITQAFRYAYEPFVFGKAKDRDNRETYALAMKYFVIFTLLAFLVVMGYMDVLRYVIRDQSYWPGLRVVPIVMAAEIMMGVYFNLSFWYKLIDKTIYGAWFSGIGCVVLVMVNVVFVPRYSYMACAWGGVAGYGTAMLLSYLVGQRKYRIDYPVKDMLCYVLIAALFCAGMMVANEWLPMWPALGVNTVLILLFVGHILYHDFPLHRLPVIGKYFRNK
;
A
#
# COMPACT_ATOMS: atom_id res chain seq x y z
N GLU A 1 -7.64 28.58 -8.43
CA GLU A 1 -7.59 27.89 -9.74
C GLU A 1 -7.23 26.42 -9.61
N TRP A 2 -6.15 26.04 -8.91
CA TRP A 2 -5.66 24.67 -8.76
C TRP A 2 -6.70 23.70 -8.20
N VAL A 3 -7.52 24.13 -7.24
CA VAL A 3 -8.59 23.32 -6.66
C VAL A 3 -9.65 22.96 -7.70
N ALA A 4 -10.01 23.88 -8.58
CA ALA A 4 -10.97 23.62 -9.66
C ALA A 4 -10.42 22.56 -10.66
N VAL A 5 -9.13 22.67 -11.02
CA VAL A 5 -8.45 21.68 -11.87
C VAL A 5 -8.45 20.29 -11.22
N MET A 6 -8.17 20.22 -9.91
CA MET A 6 -8.26 18.96 -9.16
C MET A 6 -9.65 18.34 -9.20
N PHE A 7 -10.71 19.14 -9.01
CA PHE A 7 -12.09 18.65 -9.10
C PHE A 7 -12.41 18.08 -10.48
N VAL A 8 -11.96 18.75 -11.54
CA VAL A 8 -12.15 18.26 -12.91
C VAL A 8 -11.38 16.96 -13.13
N CYS A 9 -10.12 16.84 -12.66
CA CYS A 9 -9.36 15.59 -12.70
C CYS A 9 -10.11 14.45 -12.01
N VAL A 10 -10.57 14.68 -10.78
CA VAL A 10 -11.31 13.68 -10.00
C VAL A 10 -12.62 13.27 -10.71
N ALA A 11 -13.34 14.23 -11.31
CA ALA A 11 -14.56 13.93 -12.06
C ALA A 11 -14.29 13.04 -13.28
N ILE A 12 -13.22 13.34 -14.04
CA ILE A 12 -12.83 12.52 -15.20
C ILE A 12 -12.33 11.14 -14.74
N ASP A 13 -11.55 11.07 -13.66
CA ASP A 13 -11.08 9.79 -13.09
C ASP A 13 -12.23 8.92 -12.61
N ALA A 14 -13.23 9.50 -11.94
CA ALA A 14 -14.45 8.80 -11.54
C ALA A 14 -15.21 8.28 -12.76
N PHE A 15 -15.34 9.07 -13.83
CA PHE A 15 -15.97 8.63 -15.07
C PHE A 15 -15.20 7.49 -15.74
N LYS A 16 -13.87 7.54 -15.79
CA LYS A 16 -13.01 6.48 -16.36
C LYS A 16 -13.16 5.14 -15.65
N CYS A 17 -13.55 5.10 -14.38
CA CYS A 17 -13.77 3.84 -13.67
C CYS A 17 -14.78 2.93 -14.38
N ILE A 18 -15.81 3.50 -15.04
CA ILE A 18 -16.86 2.72 -15.74
C ILE A 18 -16.29 2.02 -16.98
N PRO A 19 -15.64 2.71 -17.95
CA PRO A 19 -15.01 2.05 -19.11
C PRO A 19 -13.93 1.04 -18.71
N PHE A 20 -13.14 1.32 -17.68
CA PHE A 20 -12.15 0.36 -17.16
C PHE A 20 -12.81 -0.89 -16.57
N ALA A 21 -13.92 -0.75 -15.83
CA ALA A 21 -14.69 -1.87 -15.33
C ALA A 21 -15.30 -2.69 -16.48
N TYR A 22 -15.78 -2.02 -17.53
CA TYR A 22 -16.31 -2.67 -18.72
C TYR A 22 -15.25 -3.50 -19.48
N LEU A 23 -14.02 -3.00 -19.62
CA LEU A 23 -12.91 -3.78 -20.21
C LEU A 23 -12.62 -5.05 -19.40
N ARG A 24 -12.67 -4.98 -18.07
CA ARG A 24 -12.51 -6.16 -17.20
C ARG A 24 -13.65 -7.16 -17.39
N TYR A 25 -14.89 -6.67 -17.48
CA TYR A 25 -16.05 -7.49 -17.75
C TYR A 25 -15.94 -8.21 -19.11
N GLN A 26 -15.45 -7.51 -20.14
CA GLN A 26 -15.22 -8.09 -21.48
C GLN A 26 -14.01 -9.04 -21.54
N ARG A 27 -13.31 -9.28 -20.43
CA ARG A 27 -12.09 -10.11 -20.37
C ARG A 27 -10.99 -9.64 -21.35
N ARG A 28 -10.79 -8.31 -21.48
CA ARG A 28 -9.75 -7.70 -22.31
C ARG A 28 -8.61 -7.14 -21.44
N PRO A 29 -7.81 -8.01 -20.77
CA PRO A 29 -6.81 -7.57 -19.80
C PRO A 29 -5.67 -6.80 -20.45
N ILE A 30 -5.27 -7.14 -21.67
CA ILE A 30 -4.20 -6.47 -22.39
C ILE A 30 -4.54 -5.00 -22.63
N LYS A 31 -5.72 -4.69 -23.17
CA LYS A 31 -6.16 -3.31 -23.40
C LYS A 31 -6.27 -2.53 -22.10
N PHE A 32 -6.79 -3.14 -21.04
CA PHE A 32 -6.83 -2.55 -19.70
C PHE A 32 -5.42 -2.18 -19.21
N ALA A 33 -4.48 -3.13 -19.25
CA ALA A 33 -3.10 -2.91 -18.82
C ALA A 33 -2.38 -1.85 -19.67
N THR A 34 -2.55 -1.90 -21.00
CA THR A 34 -1.94 -0.91 -21.91
C THR A 34 -2.42 0.50 -21.60
N LEU A 35 -3.71 0.74 -21.42
CA LEU A 35 -4.24 2.07 -21.10
C LEU A 35 -3.76 2.57 -19.74
N GLN A 36 -3.64 1.71 -18.75
CA GLN A 36 -3.06 2.05 -17.44
C GLN A 36 -1.57 2.41 -17.57
N LEU A 37 -0.80 1.61 -18.32
CA LEU A 37 0.61 1.89 -18.57
C LEU A 37 0.80 3.21 -19.32
N VAL A 38 -0.01 3.46 -20.35
CA VAL A 38 0.02 4.74 -21.09
C VAL A 38 -0.23 5.91 -20.16
N ASN A 39 -1.23 5.82 -19.27
CA ASN A 39 -1.50 6.87 -18.29
C ASN A 39 -0.29 7.14 -17.37
N ILE A 40 0.30 6.08 -16.83
CA ILE A 40 1.45 6.18 -15.92
C ILE A 40 2.68 6.74 -16.66
N LEU A 41 3.03 6.16 -17.81
CA LEU A 41 4.19 6.59 -18.59
C LEU A 41 4.04 8.03 -19.06
N LEU A 42 2.88 8.42 -19.56
CA LEU A 42 2.61 9.78 -19.99
C LEU A 42 2.73 10.77 -18.82
N ASN A 43 2.17 10.43 -17.67
CA ASN A 43 2.25 11.26 -16.47
C ASN A 43 3.72 11.42 -16.00
N ILE A 44 4.47 10.32 -15.90
CA ILE A 44 5.88 10.36 -15.52
C ILE A 44 6.69 11.18 -16.53
N THR A 45 6.52 10.91 -17.83
CA THR A 45 7.31 11.58 -18.89
C THR A 45 7.04 13.08 -18.88
N LEU A 46 5.79 13.52 -18.84
CA LEU A 46 5.46 14.95 -18.85
C LEU A 46 5.93 15.65 -17.57
N ASN A 47 5.82 15.00 -16.41
CA ASN A 47 6.35 15.57 -15.17
C ASN A 47 7.86 15.67 -15.17
N LEU A 48 8.59 14.63 -15.64
CA LEU A 48 10.06 14.69 -15.77
C LEU A 48 10.48 15.76 -16.77
N LEU A 49 9.78 15.86 -17.89
CA LEU A 49 10.02 16.90 -18.89
C LEU A 49 9.86 18.28 -18.29
N TYR A 50 8.75 18.55 -17.59
CA TYR A 50 8.47 19.84 -16.97
C TYR A 50 9.44 20.16 -15.82
N LEU A 51 9.65 19.22 -14.88
CA LEU A 51 10.40 19.50 -13.66
C LEU A 51 11.92 19.43 -13.81
N ILE A 52 12.43 18.67 -14.79
CA ILE A 52 13.87 18.40 -14.92
C ILE A 52 14.41 18.84 -16.26
N VAL A 53 13.82 18.38 -17.37
CA VAL A 53 14.41 18.55 -18.69
C VAL A 53 14.31 20.00 -19.17
N LEU A 54 13.14 20.61 -19.11
CA LEU A 54 12.94 21.99 -19.57
C LEU A 54 13.78 23.00 -18.79
N PRO A 55 13.83 22.98 -17.43
CA PRO A 55 14.70 23.86 -16.67
C PRO A 55 16.19 23.62 -16.93
N ALA A 56 16.61 22.35 -17.08
CA ALA A 56 18.01 22.01 -17.37
C ALA A 56 18.47 22.54 -18.73
N LEU A 57 17.60 22.54 -19.71
CA LEU A 57 17.87 23.03 -21.07
C LEU A 57 17.56 24.55 -21.20
N ARG A 58 17.06 25.19 -20.16
CA ARG A 58 16.58 26.59 -20.18
C ARG A 58 15.56 26.86 -21.31
N LEU A 59 14.77 25.86 -21.63
CA LEU A 59 13.70 26.00 -22.61
C LEU A 59 12.42 26.41 -21.93
N ASN A 60 11.78 27.47 -22.45
CA ASN A 60 10.47 27.93 -21.95
C ASN A 60 9.42 27.86 -23.07
N PRO A 61 9.02 26.64 -23.52
CA PRO A 61 7.97 26.51 -24.50
C PRO A 61 6.64 26.97 -23.90
N PHE A 62 5.92 27.80 -24.64
CA PHE A 62 4.60 28.31 -24.26
C PHE A 62 4.57 29.21 -23.00
N GLY A 63 5.70 29.74 -22.55
CA GLY A 63 5.73 30.60 -21.35
C GLY A 63 5.37 29.88 -20.06
N LEU A 64 5.78 28.62 -19.92
CA LEU A 64 5.47 27.77 -18.76
C LEU A 64 6.22 28.15 -17.48
N TYR A 65 7.27 28.97 -17.61
CA TYR A 65 8.11 29.41 -16.49
C TYR A 65 8.20 30.94 -16.50
N ASP A 66 8.37 31.49 -15.31
CA ASP A 66 8.75 32.91 -15.13
C ASP A 66 10.18 33.17 -15.60
N ASP A 67 10.60 34.40 -15.68
CA ASP A 67 11.94 34.84 -16.10
C ASP A 67 13.06 34.20 -15.25
N HIS A 68 12.75 33.79 -14.02
CA HIS A 68 13.66 33.09 -13.10
C HIS A 68 13.56 31.57 -13.13
N PHE A 69 12.82 30.98 -14.07
CA PHE A 69 12.55 29.55 -14.15
C PHE A 69 12.02 28.95 -12.84
N THR A 70 11.17 29.68 -12.14
CA THR A 70 10.53 29.19 -10.92
C THR A 70 9.54 28.07 -11.26
N LEU A 71 9.63 26.97 -10.50
CA LEU A 71 8.75 25.81 -10.68
C LEU A 71 7.38 26.11 -10.06
N ASP A 72 6.34 26.17 -10.87
CA ASP A 72 4.97 26.21 -10.37
C ASP A 72 4.46 24.79 -10.11
N VAL A 73 4.33 24.45 -8.82
CA VAL A 73 3.81 23.12 -8.38
C VAL A 73 2.40 22.87 -8.92
N GLY A 74 1.64 23.92 -9.19
CA GLY A 74 0.30 23.85 -9.75
C GLY A 74 0.25 23.21 -11.14
N MET A 75 1.33 23.35 -11.92
CA MET A 75 1.41 22.80 -13.27
C MET A 75 1.34 21.26 -13.29
N VAL A 76 1.74 20.60 -12.21
CA VAL A 76 1.58 19.13 -12.05
C VAL A 76 0.11 18.72 -12.14
N PHE A 77 -0.82 19.54 -11.65
CA PHE A 77 -2.26 19.27 -11.76
C PHE A 77 -2.77 19.39 -13.20
N TYR A 78 -2.27 20.37 -13.98
CA TYR A 78 -2.60 20.47 -15.40
C TYR A 78 -2.04 19.30 -16.21
N ILE A 79 -0.81 18.86 -15.92
CA ILE A 79 -0.22 17.68 -16.55
C ILE A 79 -1.10 16.46 -16.26
N ASN A 80 -1.52 16.28 -15.02
CA ASN A 80 -2.42 15.18 -14.66
C ASN A 80 -3.77 15.25 -15.39
N LEU A 81 -4.33 16.46 -15.52
CA LEU A 81 -5.56 16.69 -16.30
C LEU A 81 -5.40 16.26 -17.76
N VAL A 82 -4.30 16.66 -18.40
CA VAL A 82 -4.00 16.30 -19.80
C VAL A 82 -3.86 14.79 -19.93
N CYS A 83 -3.10 14.13 -19.07
CA CYS A 83 -2.92 12.67 -19.09
C CYS A 83 -4.26 11.94 -18.95
N THR A 84 -5.07 12.36 -18.00
CA THR A 84 -6.39 11.79 -17.75
C THR A 84 -7.34 11.99 -18.93
N ALA A 85 -7.32 13.18 -19.55
CA ALA A 85 -8.13 13.48 -20.73
C ALA A 85 -7.69 12.64 -21.96
N VAL A 86 -6.38 12.49 -22.19
CA VAL A 86 -5.85 11.65 -23.27
C VAL A 86 -6.33 10.20 -23.11
N VAL A 87 -6.25 9.64 -21.91
CA VAL A 87 -6.74 8.28 -21.66
C VAL A 87 -8.24 8.17 -21.87
N LEU A 88 -9.00 9.18 -21.48
CA LEU A 88 -10.45 9.22 -21.73
C LEU A 88 -10.75 9.20 -23.23
N LEU A 89 -10.00 9.96 -24.04
CA LEU A 89 -10.15 9.95 -25.50
C LEU A 89 -9.87 8.57 -26.11
N CYS A 90 -8.95 7.79 -25.54
CA CYS A 90 -8.69 6.41 -25.97
C CYS A 90 -9.91 5.47 -25.78
N PHE A 91 -10.85 5.85 -24.92
CA PHE A 91 -12.12 5.13 -24.73
C PHE A 91 -13.22 5.55 -25.70
N LYS A 92 -12.95 6.44 -26.66
CA LYS A 92 -13.96 6.93 -27.61
C LYS A 92 -14.76 5.78 -28.26
N ARG A 93 -14.09 4.69 -28.62
CA ARG A 93 -14.72 3.53 -29.26
C ARG A 93 -15.67 2.78 -28.32
N GLU A 94 -15.37 2.73 -27.03
CA GLU A 94 -16.20 2.10 -26.01
C GLU A 94 -17.35 2.99 -25.54
N LEU A 95 -17.21 4.29 -25.71
CA LEU A 95 -18.22 5.29 -25.34
C LEU A 95 -19.18 5.65 -26.49
N THR A 96 -18.83 5.27 -27.72
CA THR A 96 -19.67 5.54 -28.90
C THR A 96 -20.39 4.26 -29.35
N GLY A 97 -21.56 4.40 -29.92
CA GLY A 97 -22.32 3.26 -30.48
C GLY A 97 -23.40 2.68 -29.57
N PHE A 98 -23.61 3.24 -28.39
CA PHE A 98 -24.69 2.84 -27.50
C PHE A 98 -25.89 3.77 -27.62
N ARG A 99 -27.09 3.18 -27.54
CA ARG A 99 -28.31 3.95 -27.31
C ARG A 99 -28.45 4.22 -25.83
N TYR A 100 -28.12 5.44 -25.43
CA TYR A 100 -28.26 5.85 -24.04
C TYR A 100 -29.72 5.91 -23.63
N ARG A 101 -30.14 4.99 -22.78
CA ARG A 101 -31.44 5.03 -22.10
C ARG A 101 -31.20 5.12 -20.62
N PHE A 102 -31.76 6.15 -20.00
CA PHE A 102 -31.70 6.28 -18.55
C PHE A 102 -32.83 5.48 -17.92
N ASP A 103 -32.47 4.41 -17.19
CA ASP A 103 -33.40 3.61 -16.42
C ASP A 103 -33.32 3.97 -14.94
N THR A 104 -34.33 4.68 -14.45
CA THR A 104 -34.41 5.16 -13.06
C THR A 104 -34.47 4.00 -12.06
N ALA A 105 -35.11 2.87 -12.42
CA ALA A 105 -35.21 1.74 -11.53
C ALA A 105 -33.83 1.05 -11.33
N LEU A 106 -33.12 0.85 -12.45
CA LEU A 106 -31.76 0.32 -12.43
C LEU A 106 -30.81 1.26 -11.66
N TRP A 107 -30.90 2.57 -11.93
CA TRP A 107 -30.06 3.57 -11.26
C TRP A 107 -30.26 3.57 -9.74
N ARG A 108 -31.52 3.53 -9.27
CA ARG A 108 -31.84 3.44 -7.83
C ARG A 108 -31.30 2.16 -7.19
N ARG A 109 -31.35 1.03 -7.92
CA ARG A 109 -30.77 -0.25 -7.46
C ARG A 109 -29.24 -0.15 -7.33
N MET A 110 -28.58 0.44 -8.32
CA MET A 110 -27.13 0.66 -8.30
C MET A 110 -26.72 1.57 -7.14
N LEU A 111 -27.41 2.68 -6.91
CA LEU A 111 -27.13 3.57 -5.79
C LEU A 111 -27.31 2.90 -4.44
N ARG A 112 -28.38 2.12 -4.28
CA ARG A 112 -28.62 1.37 -3.04
C ARG A 112 -27.49 0.38 -2.73
N TYR A 113 -26.93 -0.23 -3.78
CA TYR A 113 -25.78 -1.13 -3.64
C TYR A 113 -24.46 -0.36 -3.41
N ALA A 114 -24.25 0.75 -4.12
CA ALA A 114 -23.01 1.51 -4.08
C ALA A 114 -22.84 2.33 -2.79
N TRP A 115 -23.94 2.83 -2.22
CA TRP A 115 -23.91 3.67 -1.02
C TRP A 115 -23.18 3.06 0.19
N PRO A 116 -23.46 1.80 0.61
CA PRO A 116 -22.71 1.16 1.68
C PRO A 116 -21.24 0.96 1.35
N LEU A 117 -20.92 0.64 0.08
CA LEU A 117 -19.54 0.48 -0.38
C LEU A 117 -18.78 1.81 -0.37
N LEU A 118 -19.44 2.91 -0.70
CA LEU A 118 -18.87 4.26 -0.59
C LEU A 118 -18.47 4.56 0.86
N LEU A 119 -19.36 4.32 1.82
CA LEU A 119 -19.06 4.54 3.24
C LEU A 119 -17.89 3.68 3.72
N LEU A 120 -17.84 2.41 3.31
CA LEU A 120 -16.72 1.52 3.63
C LEU A 120 -15.41 2.00 3.00
N GLY A 121 -15.46 2.50 1.75
CA GLY A 121 -14.30 3.07 1.06
C GLY A 121 -13.78 4.33 1.76
N ILE A 122 -14.68 5.26 2.12
CA ILE A 122 -14.32 6.47 2.87
C ILE A 122 -13.70 6.10 4.23
N ALA A 123 -14.30 5.18 4.97
CA ALA A 123 -13.76 4.73 6.26
C ALA A 123 -12.36 4.11 6.10
N GLY A 124 -12.13 3.33 5.03
CA GLY A 124 -10.82 2.76 4.72
C GLY A 124 -9.75 3.81 4.42
N ILE A 125 -10.09 4.82 3.60
CA ILE A 125 -9.18 5.93 3.27
C ILE A 125 -8.90 6.79 4.51
N LEU A 126 -9.94 7.11 5.30
CA LEU A 126 -9.76 7.85 6.54
C LEU A 126 -8.81 7.13 7.49
N ASN A 127 -8.92 5.83 7.62
CA ASN A 127 -8.04 5.05 8.49
C ASN A 127 -6.56 5.12 8.06
N GLN A 128 -6.28 5.29 6.75
CA GLN A 128 -4.92 5.42 6.22
C GLN A 128 -4.36 6.85 6.23
N THR A 129 -5.22 7.87 6.30
CA THR A 129 -4.81 9.27 6.13
C THR A 129 -5.14 10.17 7.30
N LEU A 130 -5.96 9.68 8.24
CA LEU A 130 -6.49 10.48 9.35
C LEU A 130 -5.38 11.00 10.27
N ASP A 131 -4.34 10.21 10.49
CA ASP A 131 -3.14 10.61 11.21
C ASP A 131 -2.51 11.89 10.64
N LYS A 132 -2.41 11.96 9.30
CA LYS A 132 -1.84 13.11 8.59
C LYS A 132 -2.77 14.32 8.58
N ILE A 133 -4.09 14.08 8.54
CA ILE A 133 -5.10 15.15 8.55
C ILE A 133 -5.16 15.83 9.91
N ILE A 134 -5.15 15.04 11.01
CA ILE A 134 -5.28 15.59 12.36
C ILE A 134 -3.97 16.08 12.94
N PHE A 135 -2.82 15.63 12.44
CA PHE A 135 -1.51 15.98 12.95
C PHE A 135 -1.27 17.49 13.10
N PRO A 136 -1.56 18.36 12.09
CA PRO A 136 -1.30 19.80 12.20
C PRO A 136 -2.14 20.49 13.27
N TYR A 137 -3.26 19.90 13.67
CA TYR A 137 -4.15 20.42 14.71
C TYR A 137 -3.76 19.96 16.12
N LEU A 138 -3.05 18.83 16.21
CA LEU A 138 -2.63 18.25 17.49
C LEU A 138 -1.23 18.69 17.90
N TYR A 139 -0.37 18.96 16.92
CA TYR A 139 1.01 19.33 17.18
C TYR A 139 1.11 20.82 17.54
N ALA A 140 1.61 21.10 18.74
CA ALA A 140 1.68 22.46 19.30
C ALA A 140 2.86 23.32 18.79
N GLY A 141 3.78 22.74 17.99
CA GLY A 141 4.96 23.46 17.45
C GLY A 141 4.61 24.31 16.24
N SER A 142 5.37 25.41 16.06
CA SER A 142 5.23 26.31 14.88
C SER A 142 5.63 25.66 13.56
N ASP A 143 6.36 24.53 13.60
CA ASP A 143 6.91 23.79 12.47
C ASP A 143 6.05 22.56 12.06
N ALA A 144 4.76 22.52 12.44
CA ALA A 144 3.85 21.40 12.18
C ALA A 144 3.85 20.93 10.72
N LYS A 145 3.90 21.87 9.77
CA LYS A 145 3.94 21.54 8.33
C LYS A 145 5.25 20.86 7.91
N ALA A 146 6.38 21.32 8.48
CA ALA A 146 7.68 20.71 8.22
C ALA A 146 7.77 19.29 8.79
N GLN A 147 7.30 19.10 10.03
CA GLN A 147 7.23 17.79 10.67
C GLN A 147 6.31 16.81 9.92
N LEU A 148 5.16 17.29 9.44
CA LEU A 148 4.27 16.51 8.59
C LEU A 148 4.93 16.16 7.24
N GLY A 149 5.70 17.07 6.66
CA GLY A 149 6.50 16.82 5.46
C GLY A 149 7.52 15.70 5.66
N ILE A 150 8.28 15.75 6.77
CA ILE A 150 9.25 14.72 7.16
C ILE A 150 8.57 13.36 7.30
N TYR A 151 7.45 13.30 8.00
CA TYR A 151 6.64 12.07 8.14
C TYR A 151 6.13 11.57 6.78
N GLY A 152 5.60 12.48 5.94
CA GLY A 152 5.12 12.17 4.61
C GLY A 152 6.20 11.60 3.68
N ALA A 153 7.42 12.14 3.74
CA ALA A 153 8.56 11.62 2.97
C ALA A 153 8.97 10.21 3.42
N ALA A 154 9.05 9.97 4.72
CA ALA A 154 9.39 8.66 5.28
C ALA A 154 8.30 7.60 4.97
N THR A 155 7.02 7.96 5.06
CA THR A 155 5.92 7.04 4.73
C THR A 155 5.89 6.63 3.28
N LYS A 156 6.49 7.40 2.34
CA LYS A 156 6.64 6.97 0.94
C LYS A 156 7.53 5.74 0.78
N ILE A 157 8.57 5.59 1.59
CA ILE A 157 9.39 4.37 1.61
C ILE A 157 8.57 3.21 2.18
N ALA A 158 7.88 3.44 3.29
CA ALA A 158 7.02 2.42 3.90
C ALA A 158 5.85 1.97 2.98
N MET A 159 5.43 2.82 2.04
CA MET A 159 4.38 2.51 1.05
C MET A 159 4.72 1.28 0.17
N ILE A 160 6.00 0.92 0.03
CA ILE A 160 6.43 -0.33 -0.62
C ILE A 160 5.69 -1.53 0.00
N MET A 161 5.53 -1.55 1.34
CA MET A 161 4.81 -2.61 2.03
C MET A 161 3.31 -2.62 1.69
N ALA A 162 2.69 -1.44 1.62
CA ALA A 162 1.29 -1.31 1.20
C ALA A 162 1.09 -1.81 -0.25
N MET A 163 2.03 -1.52 -1.16
CA MET A 163 1.99 -2.02 -2.54
C MET A 163 2.10 -3.55 -2.60
N ILE A 164 2.99 -4.16 -1.80
CA ILE A 164 3.14 -5.61 -1.71
C ILE A 164 1.85 -6.24 -1.18
N THR A 165 1.29 -5.71 -0.11
CA THR A 165 0.01 -6.16 0.46
C THR A 165 -1.12 -6.08 -0.57
N GLN A 166 -1.18 -4.99 -1.33
CA GLN A 166 -2.18 -4.80 -2.37
C GLN A 166 -2.01 -5.78 -3.53
N ALA A 167 -0.77 -6.01 -3.99
CA ALA A 167 -0.48 -6.98 -5.05
C ALA A 167 -0.88 -8.40 -4.63
N PHE A 168 -0.54 -8.79 -3.38
CA PHE A 168 -0.95 -10.08 -2.82
C PHE A 168 -2.48 -10.19 -2.78
N ARG A 169 -3.18 -9.15 -2.32
CA ARG A 169 -4.63 -9.14 -2.25
C ARG A 169 -5.29 -9.34 -3.62
N TYR A 170 -4.81 -8.66 -4.66
CA TYR A 170 -5.31 -8.82 -6.02
C TYR A 170 -5.11 -10.22 -6.60
N ALA A 171 -4.01 -10.88 -6.27
CA ALA A 171 -3.74 -12.24 -6.69
C ALA A 171 -4.57 -13.27 -5.91
N TYR A 172 -4.77 -13.02 -4.61
CA TYR A 172 -5.34 -14.00 -3.68
C TYR A 172 -6.89 -13.94 -3.62
N GLU A 173 -7.50 -12.75 -3.72
CA GLU A 173 -8.97 -12.60 -3.67
C GLU A 173 -9.72 -13.49 -4.68
N PRO A 174 -9.36 -13.52 -5.98
CA PRO A 174 -10.03 -14.38 -6.95
C PRO A 174 -9.90 -15.87 -6.63
N PHE A 175 -8.75 -16.27 -6.08
CA PHE A 175 -8.48 -17.64 -5.69
C PHE A 175 -9.37 -18.09 -4.53
N VAL A 176 -9.53 -17.25 -3.52
CA VAL A 176 -10.40 -17.53 -2.36
C VAL A 176 -11.84 -17.69 -2.78
N PHE A 177 -12.37 -16.73 -3.54
CA PHE A 177 -13.77 -16.77 -3.96
C PHE A 177 -14.05 -17.83 -5.03
N GLY A 178 -13.07 -18.19 -5.86
CA GLY A 178 -13.19 -19.27 -6.85
C GLY A 178 -13.35 -20.65 -6.21
N LYS A 179 -12.67 -20.86 -5.08
CA LYS A 179 -12.71 -22.14 -4.33
C LYS A 179 -13.70 -22.14 -3.16
N ALA A 180 -14.43 -21.07 -2.93
CA ALA A 180 -15.39 -20.95 -1.81
C ALA A 180 -16.50 -22.03 -1.81
N LYS A 181 -16.70 -22.71 -2.95
CA LYS A 181 -17.67 -23.82 -3.09
C LYS A 181 -17.15 -25.17 -2.64
N ASP A 182 -15.83 -25.34 -2.50
CA ASP A 182 -15.24 -26.60 -2.04
C ASP A 182 -15.21 -26.62 -0.50
N ARG A 183 -15.72 -27.69 0.10
CA ARG A 183 -16.02 -27.79 1.53
C ARG A 183 -14.84 -27.69 2.50
N ASP A 184 -13.58 -27.69 2.03
CA ASP A 184 -12.42 -27.81 2.95
C ASP A 184 -11.21 -26.96 2.55
N ASN A 185 -11.40 -25.64 2.47
CA ASN A 185 -10.32 -24.71 2.09
C ASN A 185 -9.65 -23.99 3.26
N ARG A 186 -9.94 -24.38 4.52
CA ARG A 186 -9.40 -23.71 5.71
C ARG A 186 -7.88 -23.82 5.81
N GLU A 187 -7.34 -24.99 5.48
CA GLU A 187 -5.89 -25.19 5.40
C GLU A 187 -5.22 -24.28 4.37
N THR A 188 -5.85 -24.11 3.21
CA THR A 188 -5.36 -23.21 2.17
C THR A 188 -5.30 -21.76 2.64
N TYR A 189 -6.29 -21.30 3.42
CA TYR A 189 -6.30 -19.96 3.99
C TYR A 189 -5.23 -19.78 5.06
N ALA A 190 -5.03 -20.81 5.91
CA ALA A 190 -3.97 -20.82 6.91
C ALA A 190 -2.58 -20.77 6.27
N LEU A 191 -2.37 -21.57 5.22
CA LEU A 191 -1.11 -21.63 4.47
C LEU A 191 -0.81 -20.31 3.74
N ALA A 192 -1.82 -19.72 3.08
CA ALA A 192 -1.67 -18.45 2.40
C ALA A 192 -1.34 -17.31 3.38
N MET A 193 -1.92 -17.30 4.57
CA MET A 193 -1.58 -16.36 5.64
C MET A 193 -0.11 -16.53 6.05
N LYS A 194 0.35 -17.75 6.26
CA LYS A 194 1.75 -18.05 6.61
C LYS A 194 2.72 -17.50 5.55
N TYR A 195 2.49 -17.80 4.27
CA TYR A 195 3.35 -17.31 3.19
C TYR A 195 3.26 -15.79 3.01
N PHE A 196 2.10 -15.19 3.23
CA PHE A 196 1.97 -13.74 3.24
C PHE A 196 2.87 -13.11 4.31
N VAL A 197 2.83 -13.61 5.55
CA VAL A 197 3.67 -13.11 6.65
C VAL A 197 5.15 -13.29 6.32
N ILE A 198 5.57 -14.46 5.86
CA ILE A 198 6.97 -14.73 5.48
C ILE A 198 7.44 -13.76 4.40
N PHE A 199 6.65 -13.58 3.34
CA PHE A 199 7.01 -12.71 2.22
C PHE A 199 7.07 -11.23 2.63
N THR A 200 6.13 -10.77 3.43
CA THR A 200 6.14 -9.38 3.92
C THR A 200 7.27 -9.12 4.92
N LEU A 201 7.63 -10.10 5.75
CA LEU A 201 8.80 -9.99 6.63
C LEU A 201 10.11 -9.97 5.83
N LEU A 202 10.23 -10.77 4.76
CA LEU A 202 11.38 -10.70 3.87
C LEU A 202 11.49 -9.30 3.21
N ALA A 203 10.40 -8.77 2.70
CA ALA A 203 10.37 -7.43 2.13
C ALA A 203 10.71 -6.35 3.17
N PHE A 204 10.25 -6.51 4.42
CA PHE A 204 10.62 -5.66 5.54
C PHE A 204 12.14 -5.67 5.77
N LEU A 205 12.76 -6.85 5.85
CA LEU A 205 14.21 -6.98 6.04
C LEU A 205 15.00 -6.40 4.87
N VAL A 206 14.53 -6.57 3.63
CA VAL A 206 15.17 -5.97 2.45
C VAL A 206 15.14 -4.44 2.56
N VAL A 207 13.99 -3.83 2.86
CA VAL A 207 13.90 -2.37 3.02
C VAL A 207 14.78 -1.87 4.16
N MET A 208 14.77 -2.57 5.31
CA MET A 208 15.60 -2.19 6.46
C MET A 208 17.10 -2.35 6.20
N GLY A 209 17.49 -3.46 5.55
CA GLY A 209 18.90 -3.72 5.24
C GLY A 209 19.50 -2.76 4.23
N TYR A 210 18.68 -2.26 3.30
CA TYR A 210 19.11 -1.30 2.28
C TYR A 210 18.62 0.14 2.54
N MET A 211 18.26 0.46 3.79
CA MET A 211 17.76 1.79 4.17
C MET A 211 18.78 2.89 3.85
N ASP A 212 20.06 2.63 4.01
CA ASP A 212 21.14 3.58 3.68
C ASP A 212 21.24 3.90 2.19
N VAL A 213 20.78 2.99 1.33
CA VAL A 213 20.64 3.25 -0.11
C VAL A 213 19.31 3.95 -0.39
N LEU A 214 18.22 3.49 0.23
CA LEU A 214 16.89 4.03 0.00
C LEU A 214 16.73 5.48 0.48
N ARG A 215 17.51 5.93 1.48
CA ARG A 215 17.48 7.33 1.91
C ARG A 215 17.83 8.31 0.80
N TYR A 216 18.65 7.92 -0.18
CA TYR A 216 18.99 8.79 -1.33
C TYR A 216 17.80 9.00 -2.30
N VAL A 217 16.74 8.21 -2.22
CA VAL A 217 15.47 8.48 -2.92
C VAL A 217 14.84 9.79 -2.39
N ILE A 218 15.10 10.11 -1.11
CA ILE A 218 14.72 11.38 -0.50
C ILE A 218 15.89 12.35 -0.73
N ARG A 219 15.75 13.22 -1.73
CA ARG A 219 16.82 14.11 -2.20
C ARG A 219 17.33 15.06 -1.11
N ASP A 220 16.44 15.57 -0.28
CA ASP A 220 16.77 16.54 0.75
C ASP A 220 17.06 15.85 2.09
N GLN A 221 18.27 16.07 2.61
CA GLN A 221 18.76 15.47 3.86
C GLN A 221 17.96 15.94 5.09
N SER A 222 17.29 17.09 5.03
CA SER A 222 16.44 17.59 6.11
C SER A 222 15.29 16.64 6.47
N TYR A 223 14.90 15.75 5.56
CA TYR A 223 13.86 14.73 5.77
C TYR A 223 14.38 13.41 6.34
N TRP A 224 15.68 13.18 6.38
CA TRP A 224 16.28 11.91 6.86
C TRP A 224 15.95 11.56 8.31
N PRO A 225 15.79 12.51 9.25
CA PRO A 225 15.35 12.18 10.62
C PRO A 225 14.03 11.41 10.65
N GLY A 226 13.16 11.59 9.65
CA GLY A 226 11.91 10.85 9.49
C GLY A 226 12.09 9.36 9.20
N LEU A 227 13.25 8.91 8.71
CA LEU A 227 13.48 7.49 8.39
C LEU A 227 13.32 6.57 9.60
N ARG A 228 13.46 7.10 10.82
CA ARG A 228 13.23 6.35 12.07
C ARG A 228 11.80 5.81 12.20
N VAL A 229 10.82 6.39 11.52
CA VAL A 229 9.43 5.88 11.56
C VAL A 229 9.18 4.76 10.56
N VAL A 230 10.03 4.59 9.54
CA VAL A 230 9.82 3.61 8.47
C VAL A 230 9.58 2.20 9.01
N PRO A 231 10.41 1.65 9.92
CA PRO A 231 10.17 0.30 10.44
C PRO A 231 8.84 0.18 11.19
N ILE A 232 8.42 1.22 11.90
CA ILE A 232 7.16 1.22 12.66
C ILE A 232 5.97 1.26 11.71
N VAL A 233 6.00 2.12 10.70
CA VAL A 233 4.95 2.21 9.69
C VAL A 233 4.87 0.93 8.86
N MET A 234 6.00 0.34 8.48
CA MET A 234 6.01 -0.94 7.76
C MET A 234 5.42 -2.08 8.61
N ALA A 235 5.70 -2.12 9.91
CA ALA A 235 5.08 -3.07 10.83
C ALA A 235 3.56 -2.88 10.90
N ALA A 236 3.09 -1.63 10.94
CA ALA A 236 1.66 -1.32 10.87
C ALA A 236 1.03 -1.82 9.56
N GLU A 237 1.69 -1.62 8.42
CA GLU A 237 1.23 -2.10 7.11
C GLU A 237 1.19 -3.64 7.02
N ILE A 238 2.14 -4.33 7.65
CA ILE A 238 2.09 -5.80 7.77
C ILE A 238 0.85 -6.22 8.58
N MET A 239 0.60 -5.58 9.72
CA MET A 239 -0.59 -5.87 10.54
C MET A 239 -1.89 -5.62 9.75
N MET A 240 -1.94 -4.54 8.96
CA MET A 240 -3.06 -4.25 8.07
C MET A 240 -3.23 -5.33 6.99
N GLY A 241 -2.12 -5.82 6.42
CA GLY A 241 -2.12 -6.92 5.47
C GLY A 241 -2.63 -8.23 6.08
N VAL A 242 -2.21 -8.55 7.31
CA VAL A 242 -2.73 -9.71 8.07
C VAL A 242 -4.23 -9.52 8.34
N TYR A 243 -4.66 -8.32 8.73
CA TYR A 243 -6.08 -8.00 8.91
C TYR A 243 -6.89 -8.23 7.62
N PHE A 244 -6.37 -7.83 6.46
CA PHE A 244 -7.03 -8.12 5.16
C PHE A 244 -7.14 -9.62 4.89
N ASN A 245 -6.12 -10.41 5.17
CA ASN A 245 -6.19 -11.86 5.05
C ASN A 245 -7.21 -12.46 6.03
N LEU A 246 -7.26 -11.99 7.27
CA LEU A 246 -8.28 -12.38 8.23
C LEU A 246 -9.68 -11.99 7.77
N SER A 247 -9.85 -10.98 6.92
CA SER A 247 -11.17 -10.51 6.47
C SER A 247 -11.97 -11.53 5.68
N PHE A 248 -11.34 -12.57 5.17
CA PHE A 248 -12.03 -13.59 4.36
C PHE A 248 -13.07 -14.37 5.16
N TRP A 249 -12.85 -14.64 6.44
CA TRP A 249 -13.82 -15.41 7.22
C TRP A 249 -15.19 -14.75 7.26
N TYR A 250 -15.30 -13.44 7.50
CA TYR A 250 -16.60 -12.76 7.55
C TYR A 250 -17.17 -12.47 6.16
N LYS A 251 -16.33 -12.37 5.13
CA LYS A 251 -16.78 -12.29 3.73
C LYS A 251 -17.38 -13.63 3.27
N LEU A 252 -16.80 -14.76 3.67
CA LEU A 252 -17.28 -16.10 3.32
C LEU A 252 -18.63 -16.45 3.97
N ILE A 253 -18.92 -15.88 5.13
CA ILE A 253 -20.22 -16.07 5.83
C ILE A 253 -21.21 -14.93 5.60
N ASP A 254 -20.94 -14.05 4.61
CA ASP A 254 -21.75 -12.87 4.24
C ASP A 254 -22.03 -11.89 5.38
N LYS A 255 -21.13 -11.82 6.38
CA LYS A 255 -21.23 -10.91 7.52
C LYS A 255 -20.20 -9.79 7.47
N THR A 256 -20.14 -9.07 6.37
CA THR A 256 -19.17 -7.99 6.11
C THR A 256 -19.22 -6.84 7.11
N ILE A 257 -20.33 -6.73 7.88
CA ILE A 257 -20.46 -5.73 8.94
C ILE A 257 -19.36 -5.84 10.02
N TYR A 258 -18.83 -7.03 10.28
CA TYR A 258 -17.71 -7.22 11.19
C TYR A 258 -16.46 -6.45 10.74
N GLY A 259 -16.21 -6.38 9.42
CA GLY A 259 -15.11 -5.60 8.89
C GLY A 259 -15.24 -4.11 9.20
N ALA A 260 -16.45 -3.55 9.08
CA ALA A 260 -16.71 -2.16 9.44
C ALA A 260 -16.49 -1.90 10.94
N TRP A 261 -16.96 -2.80 11.82
CA TRP A 261 -16.75 -2.68 13.26
C TRP A 261 -15.28 -2.75 13.65
N PHE A 262 -14.53 -3.74 13.15
CA PHE A 262 -13.11 -3.90 13.50
C PHE A 262 -12.28 -2.73 12.99
N SER A 263 -12.51 -2.30 11.74
CA SER A 263 -11.85 -1.14 11.17
C SER A 263 -12.22 0.15 11.89
N GLY A 264 -13.49 0.31 12.27
CA GLY A 264 -13.97 1.46 13.04
C GLY A 264 -13.32 1.54 14.44
N ILE A 265 -13.26 0.43 15.16
CA ILE A 265 -12.61 0.37 16.49
C ILE A 265 -11.11 0.67 16.34
N GLY A 266 -10.45 0.08 15.32
CA GLY A 266 -9.04 0.36 15.01
C GLY A 266 -8.80 1.84 14.74
N CYS A 267 -9.68 2.50 13.97
CA CYS A 267 -9.63 3.93 13.70
C CYS A 267 -9.77 4.77 14.99
N VAL A 268 -10.70 4.42 15.87
CA VAL A 268 -10.87 5.11 17.18
C VAL A 268 -9.61 4.97 18.02
N VAL A 269 -9.00 3.78 18.09
CA VAL A 269 -7.74 3.56 18.81
C VAL A 269 -6.61 4.39 18.22
N LEU A 270 -6.46 4.42 16.88
CA LEU A 270 -5.49 5.24 16.18
C LEU A 270 -5.64 6.72 16.55
N VAL A 271 -6.87 7.25 16.50
CA VAL A 271 -7.15 8.64 16.87
C VAL A 271 -6.82 8.91 18.33
N MET A 272 -7.23 8.03 19.24
CA MET A 272 -6.92 8.19 20.68
C MET A 272 -5.41 8.25 20.95
N VAL A 273 -4.65 7.35 20.34
CA VAL A 273 -3.18 7.36 20.47
C VAL A 273 -2.61 8.66 19.92
N ASN A 274 -3.08 9.13 18.76
CA ASN A 274 -2.61 10.37 18.17
C ASN A 274 -2.94 11.59 19.04
N VAL A 275 -4.18 11.70 19.53
CA VAL A 275 -4.59 12.83 20.38
C VAL A 275 -3.76 12.92 21.65
N VAL A 276 -3.45 11.77 22.25
CA VAL A 276 -2.70 11.73 23.53
C VAL A 276 -1.19 11.96 23.31
N PHE A 277 -0.62 11.38 22.26
CA PHE A 277 0.84 11.31 22.14
C PHE A 277 1.46 12.26 21.11
N VAL A 278 0.73 12.73 20.09
CA VAL A 278 1.26 13.69 19.09
C VAL A 278 1.79 14.97 19.71
N PRO A 279 1.14 15.59 20.74
CA PRO A 279 1.66 16.80 21.37
C PRO A 279 3.06 16.63 21.98
N ARG A 280 3.43 15.41 22.40
CA ARG A 280 4.72 15.12 23.06
C ARG A 280 5.75 14.49 22.13
N TYR A 281 5.33 13.60 21.23
CA TYR A 281 6.21 12.76 20.42
C TYR A 281 6.14 13.06 18.93
N SER A 282 5.40 14.12 18.54
CA SER A 282 5.28 14.55 17.13
C SER A 282 4.86 13.38 16.21
N TYR A 283 5.39 13.32 15.00
CA TYR A 283 5.06 12.30 13.99
C TYR A 283 5.39 10.87 14.40
N MET A 284 6.26 10.66 15.40
CA MET A 284 6.52 9.31 15.92
C MET A 284 5.26 8.69 16.53
N ALA A 285 4.43 9.51 17.17
CA ALA A 285 3.14 9.08 17.71
C ALA A 285 2.18 8.61 16.61
N CYS A 286 2.19 9.25 15.43
CA CYS A 286 1.37 8.82 14.28
C CYS A 286 1.75 7.40 13.82
N ALA A 287 3.05 7.11 13.75
CA ALA A 287 3.52 5.77 13.39
C ALA A 287 3.06 4.69 14.39
N TRP A 288 3.19 4.96 15.69
CA TRP A 288 2.71 4.06 16.74
C TRP A 288 1.17 4.00 16.79
N GLY A 289 0.48 5.10 16.46
CA GLY A 289 -0.96 5.13 16.29
C GLY A 289 -1.44 4.15 15.22
N GLY A 290 -0.72 4.08 14.09
CA GLY A 290 -0.94 3.09 13.04
C GLY A 290 -0.80 1.64 13.54
N VAL A 291 0.27 1.35 14.28
CA VAL A 291 0.50 0.01 14.89
C VAL A 291 -0.62 -0.35 15.85
N ALA A 292 -1.01 0.57 16.73
CA ALA A 292 -2.08 0.35 17.70
C ALA A 292 -3.43 0.13 17.00
N GLY A 293 -3.78 0.97 16.03
CA GLY A 293 -5.06 0.89 15.30
C GLY A 293 -5.18 -0.38 14.46
N TYR A 294 -4.19 -0.65 13.60
CA TYR A 294 -4.22 -1.84 12.74
C TYR A 294 -4.01 -3.13 13.53
N GLY A 295 -3.16 -3.08 14.58
CA GLY A 295 -3.00 -4.19 15.51
C GLY A 295 -4.29 -4.55 16.23
N THR A 296 -5.05 -3.55 16.68
CA THR A 296 -6.37 -3.75 17.31
C THR A 296 -7.37 -4.38 16.33
N ALA A 297 -7.47 -3.85 15.11
CA ALA A 297 -8.36 -4.42 14.08
C ALA A 297 -7.98 -5.87 13.74
N MET A 298 -6.69 -6.17 13.61
CA MET A 298 -6.15 -7.50 13.37
C MET A 298 -6.50 -8.46 14.52
N LEU A 299 -6.23 -8.07 15.76
CA LEU A 299 -6.51 -8.90 16.95
C LEU A 299 -7.99 -9.18 17.11
N LEU A 300 -8.85 -8.17 16.95
CA LEU A 300 -10.30 -8.35 17.03
C LEU A 300 -10.81 -9.29 15.94
N SER A 301 -10.33 -9.12 14.68
CA SER A 301 -10.71 -10.00 13.59
C SER A 301 -10.26 -11.45 13.83
N TYR A 302 -9.06 -11.65 14.37
CA TYR A 302 -8.58 -12.97 14.74
C TYR A 302 -9.41 -13.61 15.85
N LEU A 303 -9.58 -12.93 16.99
CA LEU A 303 -10.29 -13.46 18.16
C LEU A 303 -11.76 -13.79 17.86
N VAL A 304 -12.47 -12.91 17.17
CA VAL A 304 -13.86 -13.15 16.77
C VAL A 304 -13.93 -14.21 15.68
N GLY A 305 -13.01 -14.20 14.74
CA GLY A 305 -12.90 -15.21 13.68
C GLY A 305 -12.73 -16.61 14.23
N GLN A 306 -11.85 -16.80 15.22
CA GLN A 306 -11.65 -18.11 15.87
C GLN A 306 -12.91 -18.64 16.58
N ARG A 307 -13.81 -17.74 17.02
CA ARG A 307 -15.09 -18.15 17.65
C ARG A 307 -16.20 -18.43 16.62
N LYS A 308 -16.22 -17.71 15.48
CA LYS A 308 -17.32 -17.77 14.51
C LYS A 308 -17.02 -18.69 13.31
N TYR A 309 -15.78 -18.70 12.85
CA TYR A 309 -15.30 -19.47 11.72
C TYR A 309 -13.85 -19.88 11.97
N ARG A 310 -13.67 -20.95 12.73
CA ARG A 310 -12.33 -21.37 13.16
C ARG A 310 -11.48 -21.80 11.96
N ILE A 311 -10.33 -21.16 11.85
CA ILE A 311 -9.25 -21.53 10.93
C ILE A 311 -8.00 -21.75 11.78
N ASP A 312 -7.39 -22.93 11.67
CA ASP A 312 -6.21 -23.28 12.46
C ASP A 312 -4.96 -22.69 11.80
N TYR A 313 -4.73 -21.37 12.06
CA TYR A 313 -3.54 -20.67 11.60
C TYR A 313 -2.29 -21.18 12.33
N PRO A 314 -1.14 -21.39 11.64
CA PRO A 314 0.12 -21.77 12.28
C PRO A 314 0.76 -20.55 13.00
N VAL A 315 0.09 -20.04 14.04
CA VAL A 315 0.49 -18.83 14.75
C VAL A 315 1.88 -18.94 15.36
N LYS A 316 2.25 -20.14 15.84
CA LYS A 316 3.58 -20.39 16.42
C LYS A 316 4.69 -20.21 15.39
N ASP A 317 4.51 -20.75 14.19
CA ASP A 317 5.47 -20.61 13.09
C ASP A 317 5.58 -19.14 12.67
N MET A 318 4.42 -18.48 12.48
CA MET A 318 4.40 -17.06 12.12
C MET A 318 5.10 -16.17 13.17
N LEU A 319 4.87 -16.41 14.46
CA LEU A 319 5.57 -15.71 15.53
C LEU A 319 7.07 -15.99 15.53
N CYS A 320 7.48 -17.23 15.26
CA CYS A 320 8.90 -17.57 15.13
C CYS A 320 9.56 -16.76 14.01
N TYR A 321 8.92 -16.66 12.83
CA TYR A 321 9.41 -15.80 11.73
C TYR A 321 9.47 -14.32 12.10
N VAL A 322 8.47 -13.82 12.83
CA VAL A 322 8.47 -12.42 13.31
C VAL A 322 9.63 -12.18 14.27
N LEU A 323 9.89 -13.10 15.20
CA LEU A 323 11.00 -12.98 16.15
C LEU A 323 12.36 -13.03 15.44
N ILE A 324 12.56 -13.95 14.49
CA ILE A 324 13.79 -14.04 13.69
C ILE A 324 13.98 -12.75 12.88
N ALA A 325 12.93 -12.25 12.24
CA ALA A 325 12.99 -11.00 11.48
C ALA A 325 13.30 -9.80 12.38
N ALA A 326 12.72 -9.74 13.57
CA ALA A 326 13.02 -8.69 14.55
C ALA A 326 14.48 -8.74 15.03
N LEU A 327 15.00 -9.94 15.29
CA LEU A 327 16.40 -10.14 15.67
C LEU A 327 17.35 -9.71 14.55
N PHE A 328 17.08 -10.09 13.31
CA PHE A 328 17.90 -9.71 12.16
C PHE A 328 17.81 -8.20 11.89
N CYS A 329 16.62 -7.61 12.02
CA CYS A 329 16.45 -6.16 11.91
C CYS A 329 17.28 -5.42 12.98
N ALA A 330 17.27 -5.87 14.23
CA ALA A 330 18.10 -5.32 15.29
C ALA A 330 19.59 -5.45 14.95
N GLY A 331 20.03 -6.61 14.46
CA GLY A 331 21.40 -6.84 13.98
C GLY A 331 21.81 -5.89 12.84
N MET A 332 20.90 -5.66 11.87
CA MET A 332 21.12 -4.69 10.79
C MET A 332 21.23 -3.26 11.31
N MET A 333 20.41 -2.87 12.27
CA MET A 333 20.47 -1.52 12.87
C MET A 333 21.81 -1.31 13.59
N VAL A 334 22.27 -2.30 14.35
CA VAL A 334 23.60 -2.25 15.01
C VAL A 334 24.72 -2.22 13.96
N ALA A 335 24.65 -3.03 12.92
CA ALA A 335 25.65 -3.03 11.86
C ALA A 335 25.74 -1.67 11.14
N ASN A 336 24.59 -1.03 10.86
CA ASN A 336 24.55 0.29 10.23
C ASN A 336 25.06 1.42 11.14
N GLU A 337 25.02 1.24 12.46
CA GLU A 337 25.54 2.22 13.41
C GLU A 337 27.06 2.10 13.60
N TRP A 338 27.59 0.88 13.57
CA TRP A 338 28.99 0.61 13.91
C TRP A 338 29.92 0.45 12.72
N LEU A 339 29.40 0.13 11.55
CA LEU A 339 30.18 -0.13 10.35
C LEU A 339 30.00 0.97 9.29
N PRO A 340 31.03 1.22 8.47
CA PRO A 340 30.86 2.03 7.26
C PRO A 340 29.82 1.43 6.31
N MET A 341 29.25 2.25 5.45
CA MET A 341 28.11 1.89 4.59
C MET A 341 28.32 0.56 3.81
N TRP A 342 29.47 0.37 3.17
CA TRP A 342 29.72 -0.81 2.33
C TRP A 342 29.82 -2.13 3.13
N PRO A 343 30.62 -2.21 4.22
CA PRO A 343 30.62 -3.39 5.08
C PRO A 343 29.25 -3.65 5.73
N ALA A 344 28.53 -2.62 6.15
CA ALA A 344 27.19 -2.76 6.70
C ALA A 344 26.22 -3.40 5.69
N LEU A 345 26.23 -2.96 4.43
CA LEU A 345 25.45 -3.56 3.36
C LEU A 345 25.82 -5.04 3.14
N GLY A 346 27.09 -5.39 3.26
CA GLY A 346 27.55 -6.79 3.20
C GLY A 346 26.92 -7.65 4.31
N VAL A 347 27.00 -7.17 5.55
CA VAL A 347 26.38 -7.86 6.72
C VAL A 347 24.87 -7.97 6.54
N ASN A 348 24.20 -6.90 6.15
CA ASN A 348 22.77 -6.88 5.93
C ASN A 348 22.34 -7.89 4.85
N THR A 349 23.10 -7.97 3.76
CA THR A 349 22.87 -8.95 2.69
C THR A 349 23.01 -10.38 3.22
N VAL A 350 24.03 -10.65 4.03
CA VAL A 350 24.21 -11.98 4.64
C VAL A 350 23.03 -12.33 5.55
N LEU A 351 22.56 -11.40 6.38
CA LEU A 351 21.41 -11.63 7.26
C LEU A 351 20.12 -11.92 6.45
N ILE A 352 19.91 -11.20 5.35
CA ILE A 352 18.77 -11.47 4.43
C ILE A 352 18.91 -12.86 3.81
N LEU A 353 20.10 -13.24 3.35
CA LEU A 353 20.33 -14.57 2.78
C LEU A 353 20.15 -15.69 3.82
N LEU A 354 20.53 -15.46 5.07
CA LEU A 354 20.29 -16.40 6.17
C LEU A 354 18.77 -16.54 6.42
N PHE A 355 18.00 -15.44 6.36
CA PHE A 355 16.56 -15.50 6.49
C PHE A 355 15.93 -16.29 5.33
N VAL A 356 16.36 -16.04 4.10
CA VAL A 356 15.91 -16.80 2.92
C VAL A 356 16.30 -18.28 3.05
N GLY A 357 17.53 -18.57 3.51
CA GLY A 357 17.98 -19.95 3.76
C GLY A 357 17.12 -20.67 4.81
N HIS A 358 16.74 -19.97 5.87
CA HIS A 358 15.83 -20.51 6.89
C HIS A 358 14.44 -20.82 6.31
N ILE A 359 13.88 -19.94 5.48
CA ILE A 359 12.59 -20.15 4.78
C ILE A 359 12.68 -21.38 3.86
N LEU A 360 13.76 -21.48 3.06
CA LEU A 360 13.94 -22.59 2.13
C LEU A 360 14.12 -23.93 2.85
N TYR A 361 14.81 -23.92 3.99
CA TYR A 361 15.01 -25.13 4.78
C TYR A 361 13.72 -25.63 5.45
N HIS A 362 12.90 -24.72 5.98
CA HIS A 362 11.74 -25.06 6.81
C HIS A 362 10.44 -25.24 6.02
N ASP A 363 10.17 -24.36 5.05
CA ASP A 363 8.87 -24.28 4.37
C ASP A 363 8.90 -24.68 2.89
N PHE A 364 10.06 -24.61 2.23
CA PHE A 364 10.23 -25.00 0.85
C PHE A 364 11.25 -26.15 0.74
N PRO A 365 10.83 -27.40 0.97
CA PRO A 365 11.73 -28.53 0.79
C PRO A 365 12.21 -28.56 -0.67
N LEU A 366 13.50 -28.28 -0.86
CA LEU A 366 14.17 -28.10 -2.17
C LEU A 366 13.95 -29.28 -3.13
N HIS A 367 13.66 -30.48 -2.58
CA HIS A 367 13.36 -31.66 -3.37
C HIS A 367 12.03 -31.62 -4.14
N ARG A 368 11.12 -30.71 -3.82
CA ARG A 368 9.82 -30.53 -4.51
C ARG A 368 9.84 -29.50 -5.62
N LEU A 369 10.93 -28.74 -5.77
CA LEU A 369 11.05 -27.75 -6.84
C LEU A 369 11.36 -28.43 -8.17
N PRO A 370 10.61 -28.15 -9.26
CA PRO A 370 10.74 -28.88 -10.53
C PRO A 370 12.11 -28.72 -11.23
N VAL A 371 12.87 -27.67 -10.92
CA VAL A 371 14.20 -27.42 -11.50
C VAL A 371 15.33 -27.89 -10.57
N ILE A 372 15.21 -27.63 -9.28
CA ILE A 372 16.26 -27.90 -8.27
C ILE A 372 16.11 -29.31 -7.68
N GLY A 373 14.88 -29.84 -7.60
CA GLY A 373 14.61 -31.16 -7.05
C GLY A 373 15.31 -32.32 -7.78
N LYS A 374 15.71 -32.12 -9.06
CA LYS A 374 16.53 -33.13 -9.78
C LYS A 374 17.92 -33.27 -9.19
N TYR A 375 18.52 -32.24 -8.60
CA TYR A 375 19.86 -32.30 -8.01
C TYR A 375 19.91 -32.85 -6.59
N PHE A 376 18.79 -32.80 -5.86
CA PHE A 376 18.70 -33.28 -4.47
C PHE A 376 18.03 -34.65 -4.31
N ARG A 377 17.60 -35.28 -5.40
CA ARG A 377 16.93 -36.57 -5.39
C ARG A 377 17.90 -37.77 -5.32
N ASN A 378 19.20 -37.54 -5.40
CA ASN A 378 20.26 -38.57 -5.39
C ASN A 378 21.15 -38.51 -4.14
N LYS A 379 20.62 -38.14 -2.99
CA LYS A 379 21.28 -38.38 -1.72
C LYS A 379 20.33 -39.01 -0.71
#